data_e23f8749867b73ce173e8da4b296a977
#
_entry.id   e23f8749867b73ce173e8da4b296a977
#
_cell.length_a   1.000
_cell.length_b   1.000
_cell.length_c   1.000
_cell.angle_alpha   90.00
_cell.angle_beta   90.00
_cell.angle_gamma   90.00
#
_symmetry.space_group_name_H-M   'P 1'
#
loop_
_entity.id
_entity.type
_entity.pdbx_description
1 polymer ?
#
loop_
_entity_poly.entity_id
_entity_poly.type
_entity_poly.pdbx_seq_one_letter_code
_entity_poly.pdbx_strand_id
1 'polypeptide(L)'
;MRKKGNRRVRGDRKPTRGAAAKRGKASARQRVDPAERKVRNRTFLFLGLLSLVNAYVFLWRGDINLADLGQPRAAAIGGAAGTPLGTHADAPRDACTDDPTRIFADLDALIHQEIAVDATFTAALAQLGVDAPQIAAIEAAIRPSLDLGLVAGRGAPLRIASDRHGTVHALVLELAEGQLLQACRARGGELRLRTLHHPAAIDVATVDLELGAAADLGAAIKAAGEAPELAARLADVLAHDIDLQTELRAGDRLRVVVEKRLLGDRFHRYGEVLGLRYAGAAGKLTAIRYQPERGVVAYYTPEGLPLARALRRSPLAYHAIAADARGLLDPTIEVVTGRLGAMYRRPEGAPVVALADGVVRRAEPIGDAGLSLEIVHPGGLVVRYSHLARLVGAHAPATTVRAGELVGLAGHTGKTAGDRLRVEIWREQDGAEAFLDPLMIRALGDGRPERVGDPLGGAALARFEQDSAVLRRALR
;
A
#
# COMPACT_ATOMS: atom_id res chain seq x y z
N MET A 1 70.79 7.93 -25.05
CA MET A 1 71.99 7.63 -24.25
C MET A 1 71.66 6.54 -23.28
N ARG A 2 72.17 5.38 -23.53
CA ARG A 2 73.14 4.57 -22.74
C ARG A 2 72.61 4.17 -21.37
N LYS A 3 72.60 2.95 -20.89
CA LYS A 3 73.17 1.62 -21.26
C LYS A 3 72.80 0.72 -20.05
N LYS A 4 72.37 -0.50 -20.28
CA LYS A 4 73.08 -1.78 -19.99
C LYS A 4 73.15 -2.13 -18.49
N GLY A 5 73.00 -3.31 -18.04
CA GLY A 5 73.01 -4.64 -18.63
C GLY A 5 72.90 -5.68 -17.51
N ASN A 6 72.35 -6.79 -17.83
CA ASN A 6 73.03 -8.11 -17.94
C ASN A 6 73.61 -8.70 -16.65
N ARG A 7 73.42 -9.93 -16.24
CA ARG A 7 73.47 -11.26 -16.85
C ARG A 7 73.29 -12.30 -15.73
N ARG A 8 72.47 -13.34 -15.95
CA ARG A 8 72.79 -14.77 -16.00
C ARG A 8 73.65 -15.33 -14.86
N VAL A 9 73.32 -16.54 -14.28
CA VAL A 9 73.49 -17.89 -14.86
C VAL A 9 72.97 -18.95 -13.84
N ARG A 10 72.12 -19.89 -14.26
CA ARG A 10 72.15 -21.32 -14.27
C ARG A 10 72.77 -22.12 -13.12
N GLY A 11 72.06 -23.19 -12.72
CA GLY A 11 72.64 -24.40 -12.12
C GLY A 11 71.60 -25.44 -11.75
N ASP A 12 71.37 -26.35 -12.68
CA ASP A 12 70.69 -27.63 -12.52
C ASP A 12 71.34 -28.51 -11.48
N ARG A 13 70.55 -29.36 -10.80
CA ARG A 13 70.75 -30.81 -10.63
C ARG A 13 69.69 -31.49 -9.77
N LYS A 14 68.99 -32.41 -10.38
CA LYS A 14 68.33 -33.60 -9.76
C LYS A 14 69.31 -34.74 -9.77
N PRO A 15 69.06 -35.97 -9.26
CA PRO A 15 68.07 -36.47 -8.25
C PRO A 15 68.73 -37.41 -7.21
N THR A 16 67.96 -37.90 -6.23
CA THR A 16 68.01 -39.35 -5.88
C THR A 16 66.86 -39.73 -4.90
N ARG A 17 66.38 -40.94 -5.08
CA ARG A 17 65.35 -41.69 -4.35
C ARG A 17 65.81 -42.09 -2.96
N GLY A 18 64.80 -42.27 -2.07
CA GLY A 18 64.97 -43.16 -0.96
C GLY A 18 63.97 -43.05 0.18
N ALA A 19 63.14 -44.09 0.27
CA ALA A 19 62.60 -44.70 1.47
C ALA A 19 61.43 -44.09 2.27
N ALA A 20 60.41 -44.87 2.31
CA ALA A 20 59.17 -44.78 3.08
C ALA A 20 59.40 -44.80 4.58
N ALA A 21 58.64 -43.94 5.30
CA ALA A 21 58.29 -44.21 6.68
C ALA A 21 56.87 -43.67 7.00
N LYS A 22 55.99 -44.60 7.31
CA LYS A 22 54.68 -44.37 7.89
C LYS A 22 54.83 -43.58 9.20
N ARG A 23 54.18 -42.45 9.32
CA ARG A 23 53.83 -41.88 10.63
C ARG A 23 52.44 -41.25 10.59
N GLY A 24 51.65 -41.57 11.62
CA GLY A 24 50.25 -41.37 11.81
C GLY A 24 49.78 -39.89 11.78
N LYS A 25 48.57 -39.72 11.31
CA LYS A 25 47.82 -38.47 11.40
C LYS A 25 47.43 -38.23 12.89
N ALA A 26 48.15 -37.34 13.56
CA ALA A 26 47.64 -36.69 14.75
C ALA A 26 46.83 -35.47 14.33
N SER A 27 45.52 -35.50 14.58
CA SER A 27 44.64 -34.37 14.37
C SER A 27 45.04 -33.24 15.35
N ALA A 28 45.53 -32.15 14.82
CA ALA A 28 45.71 -30.91 15.59
C ALA A 28 44.33 -30.38 15.99
N ARG A 29 43.94 -30.65 17.27
CA ARG A 29 42.84 -29.92 17.88
C ARG A 29 43.26 -28.45 17.99
N GLN A 30 42.70 -27.60 17.11
CA GLN A 30 42.75 -26.17 17.29
C GLN A 30 42.20 -25.80 18.66
N ARG A 31 43.05 -25.25 19.52
CA ARG A 31 42.66 -24.68 20.80
C ARG A 31 41.88 -23.40 20.47
N VAL A 32 40.55 -23.44 20.58
CA VAL A 32 39.69 -22.25 20.49
C VAL A 32 39.97 -21.38 21.71
N ASP A 33 40.27 -20.13 21.47
CA ASP A 33 40.57 -19.10 22.45
C ASP A 33 39.43 -19.02 23.50
N PRO A 34 39.76 -19.01 24.80
CA PRO A 34 38.75 -18.93 25.87
C PRO A 34 37.87 -17.66 25.75
N ALA A 35 38.34 -16.59 25.09
CA ALA A 35 37.55 -15.40 24.82
C ALA A 35 36.43 -15.65 23.77
N GLU A 36 36.74 -16.39 22.70
CA GLU A 36 35.73 -16.78 21.68
C GLU A 36 34.67 -17.76 22.24
N ARG A 37 35.06 -18.66 23.14
CA ARG A 37 34.10 -19.52 23.84
C ARG A 37 33.14 -18.74 24.73
N LYS A 38 33.63 -17.69 25.40
CA LYS A 38 32.80 -16.83 26.26
C LYS A 38 31.77 -16.00 25.45
N VAL A 39 32.18 -15.48 24.29
CA VAL A 39 31.28 -14.76 23.39
C VAL A 39 30.25 -15.69 22.78
N ARG A 40 30.66 -16.84 22.25
CA ARG A 40 29.76 -17.84 21.67
C ARG A 40 28.74 -18.38 22.69
N ASN A 41 29.15 -18.67 23.91
CA ASN A 41 28.23 -19.11 24.97
C ASN A 41 27.26 -17.99 25.38
N ARG A 42 27.67 -16.73 25.39
CA ARG A 42 26.75 -15.58 25.61
C ARG A 42 25.73 -15.44 24.48
N THR A 43 26.14 -15.62 23.23
CA THR A 43 25.24 -15.56 22.06
C THR A 43 24.21 -16.69 22.09
N PHE A 44 24.65 -17.92 22.44
CA PHE A 44 23.71 -19.04 22.60
C PHE A 44 22.77 -18.86 23.79
N LEU A 45 23.23 -18.26 24.88
CA LEU A 45 22.42 -17.97 26.07
C LEU A 45 21.39 -16.86 25.74
N PHE A 46 21.78 -15.86 24.94
CA PHE A 46 20.89 -14.78 24.49
C PHE A 46 19.81 -15.30 23.52
N LEU A 47 20.20 -16.13 22.54
CA LEU A 47 19.26 -16.79 21.62
C LEU A 47 18.32 -17.75 22.35
N GLY A 48 18.82 -18.50 23.34
CA GLY A 48 18.00 -19.38 24.18
C GLY A 48 17.02 -18.58 25.05
N LEU A 49 17.44 -17.45 25.61
CA LEU A 49 16.57 -16.56 26.38
C LEU A 49 15.51 -15.89 25.49
N LEU A 50 15.88 -15.45 24.28
CA LEU A 50 14.95 -14.89 23.30
C LEU A 50 13.91 -15.90 22.85
N SER A 51 14.33 -17.17 22.64
CA SER A 51 13.41 -18.28 22.33
C SER A 51 12.51 -18.63 23.52
N LEU A 52 13.00 -18.55 24.75
CA LEU A 52 12.20 -18.75 25.96
C LEU A 52 11.21 -17.60 26.21
N VAL A 53 11.61 -16.36 25.96
CA VAL A 53 10.72 -15.20 26.07
C VAL A 53 9.65 -15.25 24.99
N ASN A 54 9.99 -15.61 23.77
CA ASN A 54 9.01 -15.86 22.71
C ASN A 54 8.07 -17.01 23.07
N ALA A 55 8.58 -18.14 23.55
CA ALA A 55 7.76 -19.25 24.00
C ALA A 55 6.88 -18.88 25.21
N TYR A 56 7.38 -18.07 26.14
CA TYR A 56 6.62 -17.57 27.30
C TYR A 56 5.51 -16.62 26.88
N VAL A 57 5.80 -15.66 25.98
CA VAL A 57 4.79 -14.75 25.43
C VAL A 57 3.74 -15.53 24.64
N PHE A 58 4.13 -16.56 23.91
CA PHE A 58 3.24 -17.43 23.15
C PHE A 58 2.36 -18.33 24.04
N LEU A 59 2.91 -18.88 25.13
CA LEU A 59 2.21 -19.86 25.97
C LEU A 59 1.35 -19.22 27.09
N TRP A 60 1.63 -17.97 27.49
CA TRP A 60 0.94 -17.34 28.62
C TRP A 60 -0.11 -16.29 28.24
N ARG A 61 -0.16 -15.82 27.02
CA ARG A 61 -1.34 -15.11 26.50
C ARG A 61 -2.36 -16.17 26.06
N GLY A 62 -3.15 -16.62 27.00
CA GLY A 62 -4.05 -17.78 26.94
C GLY A 62 -5.25 -17.67 25.99
N ASP A 63 -5.18 -16.83 24.95
CA ASP A 63 -6.25 -16.69 23.94
C ASP A 63 -5.78 -16.97 22.51
N ILE A 64 -4.60 -17.56 22.34
CA ILE A 64 -4.10 -17.89 20.99
C ILE A 64 -4.17 -19.40 20.80
N ASN A 65 -5.21 -19.87 20.10
CA ASN A 65 -5.23 -21.22 19.54
C ASN A 65 -4.08 -21.38 18.55
N LEU A 66 -3.37 -22.51 18.61
CA LEU A 66 -2.32 -22.85 17.63
C LEU A 66 -2.80 -22.79 16.16
N ALA A 67 -4.11 -22.88 15.93
CA ALA A 67 -4.74 -22.68 14.64
C ALA A 67 -4.79 -21.20 14.19
N ASP A 68 -4.63 -20.25 15.11
CA ASP A 68 -4.64 -18.80 14.82
C ASP A 68 -3.25 -18.22 14.52
N LEU A 69 -2.19 -19.04 14.64
CA LEU A 69 -0.80 -18.62 14.46
C LEU A 69 -0.38 -18.41 13.00
N GLY A 70 -1.23 -18.76 12.04
CA GLY A 70 -1.01 -18.55 10.61
C GLY A 70 -1.83 -17.41 10.01
N GLN A 71 -2.57 -16.64 10.82
CA GLN A 71 -3.41 -15.59 10.26
C GLN A 71 -2.77 -14.21 10.49
N PRO A 72 -2.33 -13.52 9.42
CA PRO A 72 -1.99 -12.12 9.55
C PRO A 72 -3.27 -11.38 9.94
N ARG A 73 -3.29 -10.75 11.12
CA ARG A 73 -4.25 -9.69 11.38
C ARG A 73 -3.95 -8.60 10.36
N ALA A 74 -4.72 -8.56 9.28
CA ALA A 74 -4.69 -7.44 8.38
C ALA A 74 -5.10 -6.21 9.22
N ALA A 75 -4.14 -5.32 9.48
CA ALA A 75 -4.50 -3.96 9.83
C ALA A 75 -5.43 -3.50 8.70
N ALA A 76 -6.60 -2.98 9.04
CA ALA A 76 -7.53 -2.47 8.06
C ALA A 76 -6.80 -1.45 7.20
N ILE A 77 -6.37 -1.86 6.03
CA ILE A 77 -5.75 -0.99 5.05
C ILE A 77 -6.92 -0.35 4.32
N GLY A 78 -7.43 0.74 4.90
CA GLY A 78 -8.37 1.61 4.21
C GLY A 78 -7.64 2.38 3.13
N GLY A 79 -7.24 1.70 2.07
CA GLY A 79 -6.66 2.30 0.89
C GLY A 79 -7.28 1.64 -0.32
N ALA A 80 -8.17 2.33 -0.99
CA ALA A 80 -8.60 1.92 -2.31
C ALA A 80 -7.44 2.18 -3.29
N ALA A 81 -6.71 1.13 -3.63
CA ALA A 81 -5.71 1.18 -4.68
C ALA A 81 -6.43 1.30 -6.02
N GLY A 82 -6.47 2.50 -6.58
CA GLY A 82 -6.91 2.70 -7.96
C GLY A 82 -5.77 2.40 -8.93
N THR A 83 -5.95 1.43 -9.80
CA THR A 83 -5.05 1.18 -10.95
C THR A 83 -5.44 2.05 -12.15
N PRO A 84 -4.56 2.24 -13.15
CA PRO A 84 -4.80 3.15 -14.26
C PRO A 84 -6.12 2.88 -14.99
N LEU A 85 -6.95 3.90 -15.09
CA LEU A 85 -8.07 3.92 -16.04
C LEU A 85 -7.48 4.20 -17.42
N GLY A 86 -7.15 3.13 -18.14
CA GLY A 86 -6.88 3.23 -19.57
C GLY A 86 -8.14 3.70 -20.32
N THR A 87 -7.98 4.63 -21.25
CA THR A 87 -9.03 5.02 -22.18
C THR A 87 -9.49 3.80 -22.98
N HIS A 88 -10.78 3.48 -22.90
CA HIS A 88 -11.49 2.46 -23.70
C HIS A 88 -11.15 0.99 -23.42
N ALA A 89 -11.78 0.42 -22.39
CA ALA A 89 -11.89 -1.02 -22.26
C ALA A 89 -13.39 -1.42 -22.27
N ASP A 90 -14.02 -1.32 -23.44
CA ASP A 90 -15.43 -1.72 -23.63
C ASP A 90 -15.62 -3.18 -24.07
N ALA A 91 -14.56 -3.99 -24.10
CA ALA A 91 -14.70 -5.41 -24.41
C ALA A 91 -14.48 -6.27 -23.16
N PRO A 92 -15.36 -7.23 -22.85
CA PRO A 92 -15.14 -8.18 -21.78
C PRO A 92 -13.89 -9.01 -22.12
N ARG A 93 -12.78 -8.70 -21.47
CA ARG A 93 -11.57 -9.50 -21.54
C ARG A 93 -11.79 -10.75 -20.68
N ASP A 94 -11.21 -11.87 -21.11
CA ASP A 94 -11.16 -13.06 -20.27
C ASP A 94 -10.22 -12.74 -19.09
N ALA A 95 -10.80 -12.55 -17.90
CA ALA A 95 -10.04 -12.29 -16.69
C ALA A 95 -9.41 -13.57 -16.12
N CYS A 96 -9.73 -14.73 -16.68
CA CYS A 96 -9.20 -16.02 -16.27
C CYS A 96 -7.86 -16.28 -16.96
N THR A 97 -6.78 -16.11 -16.22
CA THR A 97 -5.40 -16.42 -16.66
C THR A 97 -4.97 -17.80 -16.19
N ASP A 98 -4.12 -18.46 -16.97
CA ASP A 98 -3.52 -19.75 -16.59
C ASP A 98 -2.51 -19.58 -15.45
N ASP A 99 -1.87 -18.42 -15.33
CA ASP A 99 -0.96 -18.10 -14.22
C ASP A 99 -1.75 -17.45 -13.06
N PRO A 100 -1.93 -18.18 -11.94
CA PRO A 100 -2.71 -17.69 -10.82
C PRO A 100 -2.09 -16.48 -10.11
N THR A 101 -0.79 -16.25 -10.27
CA THR A 101 -0.11 -15.10 -9.66
C THR A 101 -0.36 -13.81 -10.43
N ARG A 102 -0.86 -13.92 -11.66
CA ARG A 102 -1.09 -12.81 -12.58
C ARG A 102 -2.57 -12.44 -12.77
N ILE A 103 -3.47 -12.94 -11.91
CA ILE A 103 -4.91 -12.72 -12.09
C ILE A 103 -5.32 -11.24 -12.18
N PHE A 104 -4.49 -10.33 -11.67
CA PHE A 104 -4.71 -8.88 -11.77
C PHE A 104 -3.77 -8.18 -12.75
N ALA A 105 -2.70 -8.84 -13.23
CA ALA A 105 -1.65 -8.18 -14.01
C ALA A 105 -2.10 -7.72 -15.41
N ASP A 106 -3.09 -8.39 -15.98
CA ASP A 106 -3.61 -8.10 -17.32
C ASP A 106 -4.91 -7.26 -17.27
N LEU A 107 -5.26 -6.75 -16.08
CA LEU A 107 -6.49 -6.02 -15.81
C LEU A 107 -6.23 -4.54 -15.48
N ASP A 108 -5.19 -3.95 -16.05
CA ASP A 108 -4.74 -2.56 -15.79
C ASP A 108 -5.82 -1.49 -16.02
N ALA A 109 -6.82 -1.80 -16.86
CA ALA A 109 -7.94 -0.90 -17.13
C ALA A 109 -9.05 -0.95 -16.07
N LEU A 110 -8.94 -1.83 -15.07
CA LEU A 110 -9.94 -2.03 -14.03
C LEU A 110 -9.57 -1.28 -12.74
N ILE A 111 -10.58 -1.05 -11.91
CA ILE A 111 -10.43 -0.48 -10.57
C ILE A 111 -10.11 -1.62 -9.61
N HIS A 112 -8.93 -1.59 -9.04
CA HIS A 112 -8.49 -2.58 -8.05
C HIS A 112 -8.78 -2.08 -6.65
N GLN A 113 -9.36 -2.94 -5.83
CA GLN A 113 -9.74 -2.64 -4.45
C GLN A 113 -9.33 -3.80 -3.54
N GLU A 114 -8.95 -3.48 -2.32
CA GLU A 114 -8.59 -4.45 -1.29
C GLU A 114 -9.26 -4.07 0.04
N ILE A 115 -9.84 -5.04 0.73
CA ILE A 115 -10.44 -4.88 2.05
C ILE A 115 -10.21 -6.14 2.89
N ALA A 116 -10.20 -5.99 4.21
CA ALA A 116 -10.27 -7.12 5.13
C ALA A 116 -11.74 -7.55 5.35
N VAL A 117 -11.99 -8.85 5.39
CA VAL A 117 -13.32 -9.40 5.72
C VAL A 117 -13.50 -9.41 7.24
N ASP A 118 -13.79 -8.23 7.80
CA ASP A 118 -13.92 -8.02 9.26
C ASP A 118 -15.29 -8.45 9.82
N ALA A 119 -16.33 -8.52 8.98
CA ALA A 119 -17.67 -8.95 9.36
C ALA A 119 -18.10 -10.17 8.55
N THR A 120 -18.75 -9.95 7.41
CA THR A 120 -19.14 -11.01 6.49
C THR A 120 -18.57 -10.75 5.10
N PHE A 121 -18.45 -11.81 4.30
CA PHE A 121 -18.04 -11.69 2.90
C PHE A 121 -18.99 -10.79 2.09
N THR A 122 -20.30 -10.93 2.34
CA THR A 122 -21.35 -10.06 1.77
C THR A 122 -21.11 -8.59 2.10
N ALA A 123 -20.86 -8.29 3.37
CA ALA A 123 -20.60 -6.91 3.83
C ALA A 123 -19.32 -6.34 3.21
N ALA A 124 -18.25 -7.13 3.10
CA ALA A 124 -17.02 -6.73 2.46
C ALA A 124 -17.21 -6.38 0.98
N LEU A 125 -17.93 -7.21 0.22
CA LEU A 125 -18.25 -6.89 -1.19
C LEU A 125 -19.14 -5.65 -1.32
N ALA A 126 -20.11 -5.47 -0.43
CA ALA A 126 -20.95 -4.27 -0.42
C ALA A 126 -20.12 -3.00 -0.12
N GLN A 127 -19.17 -3.06 0.81
CA GLN A 127 -18.24 -1.95 1.08
C GLN A 127 -17.36 -1.63 -0.13
N LEU A 128 -17.02 -2.62 -0.95
CA LEU A 128 -16.31 -2.41 -2.21
C LEU A 128 -17.23 -1.91 -3.36
N GLY A 129 -18.50 -1.64 -3.08
CA GLY A 129 -19.46 -1.09 -4.03
C GLY A 129 -20.01 -2.10 -5.03
N VAL A 130 -19.93 -3.38 -4.72
CA VAL A 130 -20.56 -4.44 -5.51
C VAL A 130 -22.04 -4.47 -5.21
N ASP A 131 -22.87 -4.51 -6.24
CA ASP A 131 -24.34 -4.53 -6.09
C ASP A 131 -24.86 -5.88 -5.55
N ALA A 132 -26.05 -5.86 -4.92
CA ALA A 132 -26.61 -7.02 -4.29
C ALA A 132 -26.86 -8.22 -5.24
N PRO A 133 -27.34 -8.04 -6.49
CA PRO A 133 -27.46 -9.13 -7.44
C PRO A 133 -26.13 -9.78 -7.78
N GLN A 134 -25.09 -8.99 -7.93
CA GLN A 134 -23.75 -9.50 -8.23
C GLN A 134 -23.11 -10.19 -7.03
N ILE A 135 -23.30 -9.67 -5.81
CA ILE A 135 -22.90 -10.33 -4.58
C ILE A 135 -23.54 -11.73 -4.50
N ALA A 136 -24.85 -11.81 -4.70
CA ALA A 136 -25.57 -13.09 -4.66
C ALA A 136 -25.03 -14.10 -5.69
N ALA A 137 -24.69 -13.64 -6.91
CA ALA A 137 -24.11 -14.48 -7.95
C ALA A 137 -22.70 -14.96 -7.59
N ILE A 138 -21.86 -14.09 -7.02
CA ILE A 138 -20.51 -14.43 -6.55
C ILE A 138 -20.60 -15.46 -5.41
N GLU A 139 -21.44 -15.23 -4.41
CA GLU A 139 -21.65 -16.16 -3.31
C GLU A 139 -22.16 -17.51 -3.78
N ALA A 140 -23.14 -17.53 -4.67
CA ALA A 140 -23.69 -18.78 -5.24
C ALA A 140 -22.61 -19.59 -5.98
N ALA A 141 -21.68 -18.90 -6.67
CA ALA A 141 -20.56 -19.55 -7.32
C ALA A 141 -19.54 -20.12 -6.31
N ILE A 142 -19.28 -19.42 -5.21
CA ILE A 142 -18.25 -19.80 -4.21
C ILE A 142 -18.77 -20.90 -3.25
N ARG A 143 -20.01 -20.85 -2.83
CA ARG A 143 -20.61 -21.78 -1.83
C ARG A 143 -20.36 -23.27 -2.06
N PRO A 144 -20.31 -23.80 -3.29
CA PRO A 144 -19.97 -25.21 -3.51
C PRO A 144 -18.53 -25.58 -3.10
N SER A 145 -17.62 -24.60 -3.08
CA SER A 145 -16.19 -24.79 -2.85
C SER A 145 -15.73 -24.32 -1.48
N LEU A 146 -16.46 -23.39 -0.84
CA LEU A 146 -16.09 -22.75 0.41
C LEU A 146 -17.31 -22.35 1.24
N ASP A 147 -17.28 -22.69 2.52
CA ASP A 147 -18.21 -22.12 3.50
C ASP A 147 -17.75 -20.69 3.85
N LEU A 148 -18.49 -19.70 3.35
CA LEU A 148 -18.19 -18.28 3.57
C LEU A 148 -18.32 -17.85 5.04
N GLY A 149 -18.98 -18.62 5.89
CA GLY A 149 -19.01 -18.41 7.33
C GLY A 149 -17.64 -18.58 7.98
N LEU A 150 -16.76 -19.38 7.38
CA LEU A 150 -15.41 -19.62 7.90
C LEU A 150 -14.46 -18.42 7.73
N VAL A 151 -14.77 -17.45 6.86
CA VAL A 151 -13.96 -16.26 6.63
C VAL A 151 -14.50 -15.03 7.36
N ALA A 152 -15.72 -15.10 7.86
CA ALA A 152 -16.37 -14.01 8.57
C ALA A 152 -15.59 -13.64 9.86
N GLY A 153 -15.35 -12.35 10.07
CA GLY A 153 -14.68 -11.81 11.26
C GLY A 153 -13.20 -12.15 11.40
N ARG A 154 -12.58 -12.76 10.36
CA ARG A 154 -11.17 -13.18 10.43
C ARG A 154 -10.19 -12.16 9.85
N GLY A 155 -10.67 -11.07 9.27
CA GLY A 155 -9.82 -10.11 8.61
C GLY A 155 -9.13 -10.65 7.35
N ALA A 156 -9.72 -11.67 6.71
CA ALA A 156 -9.18 -12.28 5.50
C ALA A 156 -9.07 -11.24 4.37
N PRO A 157 -7.89 -11.05 3.75
CA PRO A 157 -7.75 -10.10 2.66
C PRO A 157 -8.60 -10.52 1.45
N LEU A 158 -9.45 -9.59 1.00
CA LEU A 158 -10.29 -9.71 -0.18
C LEU A 158 -9.87 -8.64 -1.18
N ARG A 159 -9.43 -9.06 -2.36
CA ARG A 159 -9.11 -8.17 -3.48
C ARG A 159 -10.07 -8.39 -4.62
N ILE A 160 -10.52 -7.31 -5.24
CA ILE A 160 -11.33 -7.37 -6.46
C ILE A 160 -10.76 -6.45 -7.54
N ALA A 161 -11.04 -6.78 -8.79
CA ALA A 161 -10.90 -5.89 -9.92
C ALA A 161 -12.26 -5.71 -10.57
N SER A 162 -12.75 -4.48 -10.64
CA SER A 162 -14.06 -4.11 -11.19
C SER A 162 -13.93 -3.05 -12.28
N ASP A 163 -14.88 -3.03 -13.21
CA ASP A 163 -14.99 -1.96 -14.18
C ASP A 163 -15.64 -0.70 -13.59
N ARG A 164 -15.72 0.36 -14.40
CA ARG A 164 -16.38 1.63 -14.03
C ARG A 164 -17.86 1.48 -13.69
N HIS A 165 -18.50 0.40 -14.15
CA HIS A 165 -19.92 0.10 -13.86
C HIS A 165 -20.08 -0.73 -12.60
N GLY A 166 -18.97 -1.15 -11.96
CA GLY A 166 -18.96 -1.96 -10.75
C GLY A 166 -19.03 -3.46 -11.00
N THR A 167 -18.91 -3.91 -12.26
CA THR A 167 -18.86 -5.35 -12.56
C THR A 167 -17.55 -5.93 -12.09
N VAL A 168 -17.58 -6.95 -11.24
CA VAL A 168 -16.39 -7.64 -10.76
C VAL A 168 -15.91 -8.62 -11.85
N HIS A 169 -14.67 -8.43 -12.31
CA HIS A 169 -14.01 -9.28 -13.31
C HIS A 169 -13.09 -10.30 -12.68
N ALA A 170 -12.46 -9.96 -11.57
CA ALA A 170 -11.61 -10.86 -10.81
C ALA A 170 -11.75 -10.62 -9.30
N LEU A 171 -11.58 -11.69 -8.55
CA LEU A 171 -11.63 -11.68 -7.09
C LEU A 171 -10.57 -12.65 -6.55
N VAL A 172 -9.86 -12.25 -5.50
CA VAL A 172 -8.97 -13.12 -4.74
C VAL A 172 -9.29 -12.96 -3.25
N LEU A 173 -9.63 -14.07 -2.61
CA LEU A 173 -9.83 -14.16 -1.17
C LEU A 173 -8.69 -15.00 -0.58
N GLU A 174 -7.93 -14.44 0.33
CA GLU A 174 -6.85 -15.12 1.04
C GLU A 174 -7.43 -15.83 2.27
N LEU A 175 -7.54 -17.16 2.19
CA LEU A 175 -8.17 -17.99 3.24
C LEU A 175 -7.23 -18.26 4.42
N ALA A 176 -5.96 -18.46 4.11
CA ALA A 176 -4.85 -18.63 5.03
C ALA A 176 -3.54 -18.31 4.29
N GLU A 177 -2.44 -18.25 4.99
CA GLU A 177 -1.13 -18.03 4.37
C GLU A 177 -0.86 -19.08 3.29
N GLY A 178 -0.73 -18.62 2.04
CA GLY A 178 -0.53 -19.47 0.88
C GLY A 178 -1.77 -20.22 0.37
N GLN A 179 -2.94 -20.00 0.97
CA GLN A 179 -4.20 -20.58 0.52
C GLN A 179 -5.15 -19.51 -0.01
N LEU A 180 -5.39 -19.51 -1.30
CA LEU A 180 -6.19 -18.52 -1.98
C LEU A 180 -7.40 -19.15 -2.66
N LEU A 181 -8.55 -18.46 -2.59
CA LEU A 181 -9.66 -18.66 -3.49
C LEU A 181 -9.61 -17.55 -4.54
N GLN A 182 -9.57 -17.94 -5.80
CA GLN A 182 -9.66 -17.01 -6.92
C GLN A 182 -10.95 -17.24 -7.68
N ALA A 183 -11.63 -16.15 -8.03
CA ALA A 183 -12.73 -16.15 -8.98
C ALA A 183 -12.40 -15.17 -10.10
N CYS A 184 -12.63 -15.57 -11.34
CA CYS A 184 -12.45 -14.74 -12.52
C CYS A 184 -13.64 -14.86 -13.45
N ARG A 185 -13.98 -13.78 -14.17
CA ARG A 185 -15.05 -13.76 -15.15
C ARG A 185 -14.51 -14.13 -16.52
N ALA A 186 -15.01 -15.23 -17.08
CA ALA A 186 -14.71 -15.64 -18.44
C ALA A 186 -15.44 -14.76 -19.46
N ARG A 187 -15.04 -14.82 -20.73
CA ARG A 187 -15.67 -14.05 -21.83
C ARG A 187 -17.19 -14.28 -21.96
N GLY A 188 -17.68 -15.45 -21.57
CA GLY A 188 -19.12 -15.77 -21.51
C GLY A 188 -19.87 -15.16 -20.33
N GLY A 189 -19.20 -14.42 -19.44
CA GLY A 189 -19.78 -13.81 -18.25
C GLY A 189 -19.86 -14.74 -17.04
N GLU A 190 -19.53 -16.01 -17.17
CA GLU A 190 -19.47 -16.98 -16.09
C GLU A 190 -18.30 -16.73 -15.15
N LEU A 191 -18.49 -16.98 -13.85
CA LEU A 191 -17.41 -16.95 -12.86
C LEU A 191 -16.76 -18.35 -12.79
N ARG A 192 -15.44 -18.39 -13.02
CA ARG A 192 -14.62 -19.57 -12.83
C ARG A 192 -13.85 -19.47 -11.53
N LEU A 193 -13.91 -20.51 -10.73
CA LEU A 193 -13.27 -20.58 -9.44
C LEU A 193 -12.06 -21.49 -9.48
N ARG A 194 -11.05 -21.13 -8.68
CA ARG A 194 -9.85 -21.92 -8.48
C ARG A 194 -9.36 -21.73 -7.05
N THR A 195 -9.03 -22.84 -6.38
CA THR A 195 -8.34 -22.81 -5.10
C THR A 195 -6.87 -23.12 -5.32
N LEU A 196 -6.00 -22.33 -4.73
CA LEU A 196 -4.56 -22.45 -4.84
C LEU A 196 -3.95 -22.70 -3.47
N HIS A 197 -2.96 -23.58 -3.44
CA HIS A 197 -2.14 -23.86 -2.27
C HIS A 197 -0.68 -23.74 -2.67
N HIS A 198 -0.01 -22.70 -2.17
CA HIS A 198 1.40 -22.49 -2.41
C HIS A 198 2.09 -22.12 -1.10
N PRO A 199 3.34 -22.54 -0.86
CA PRO A 199 4.12 -22.03 0.25
C PRO A 199 4.19 -20.51 0.13
N ALA A 200 3.80 -19.81 1.19
CA ALA A 200 3.92 -18.37 1.26
C ALA A 200 5.25 -17.98 1.89
N ALA A 201 5.87 -16.95 1.36
CA ALA A 201 7.08 -16.35 1.92
C ALA A 201 6.98 -14.83 1.87
N ILE A 202 7.66 -14.16 2.80
CA ILE A 202 7.81 -12.70 2.80
C ILE A 202 9.28 -12.41 2.49
N ASP A 203 9.50 -11.65 1.43
CA ASP A 203 10.79 -11.06 1.07
C ASP A 203 10.75 -9.55 1.32
N VAL A 204 11.83 -9.00 1.84
CA VAL A 204 11.95 -7.55 2.08
C VAL A 204 12.89 -6.96 1.05
N ALA A 205 12.31 -6.25 0.10
CA ALA A 205 13.03 -5.64 -1.00
C ALA A 205 13.27 -4.13 -0.77
N THR A 206 14.42 -3.64 -1.24
CA THR A 206 14.68 -2.21 -1.40
C THR A 206 14.54 -1.86 -2.88
N VAL A 207 13.68 -0.90 -3.17
CA VAL A 207 13.35 -0.45 -4.53
C VAL A 207 13.74 1.01 -4.66
N ASP A 208 14.55 1.32 -5.67
CA ASP A 208 14.92 2.69 -6.04
C ASP A 208 14.15 3.11 -7.28
N LEU A 209 13.43 4.21 -7.18
CA LEU A 209 12.65 4.80 -8.26
C LEU A 209 13.20 6.18 -8.59
N GLU A 210 13.45 6.45 -9.86
CA GLU A 210 13.80 7.78 -10.36
C GLU A 210 12.80 8.17 -11.46
N LEU A 211 12.17 9.33 -11.30
CA LEU A 211 11.14 9.78 -12.22
C LEU A 211 11.77 10.37 -13.47
N GLY A 212 11.45 9.79 -14.62
CA GLY A 212 11.88 10.28 -15.93
C GLY A 212 11.19 11.60 -16.34
N ALA A 213 11.42 12.03 -17.58
CA ALA A 213 10.91 13.29 -18.13
C ALA A 213 9.38 13.47 -18.04
N ALA A 214 8.62 12.36 -18.10
CA ALA A 214 7.17 12.38 -17.94
C ALA A 214 6.71 12.56 -16.48
N ALA A 215 7.61 12.53 -15.51
CA ALA A 215 7.31 12.54 -14.06
C ALA A 215 6.27 11.47 -13.66
N ASP A 216 6.30 10.30 -14.32
CA ASP A 216 5.34 9.23 -14.16
C ASP A 216 5.84 8.19 -13.17
N LEU A 217 5.15 8.06 -12.04
CA LEU A 217 5.48 7.08 -11.01
C LEU A 217 5.27 5.64 -11.53
N GLY A 218 4.20 5.39 -12.29
CA GLY A 218 3.95 4.05 -12.87
C GLY A 218 5.04 3.64 -13.86
N ALA A 219 5.52 4.58 -14.69
CA ALA A 219 6.65 4.33 -15.58
C ALA A 219 7.95 4.05 -14.82
N ALA A 220 8.22 4.77 -13.72
CA ALA A 220 9.39 4.54 -12.88
C ALA A 220 9.32 3.18 -12.18
N ILE A 221 8.15 2.79 -11.66
CA ILE A 221 7.91 1.48 -11.05
C ILE A 221 8.15 0.37 -12.07
N LYS A 222 7.59 0.49 -13.26
CA LYS A 222 7.80 -0.47 -14.35
C LYS A 222 9.27 -0.57 -14.78
N ALA A 223 9.97 0.56 -14.85
CA ALA A 223 11.40 0.60 -15.19
C ALA A 223 12.27 -0.08 -14.11
N ALA A 224 11.84 -0.05 -12.85
CA ALA A 224 12.47 -0.77 -11.75
C ALA A 224 12.12 -2.28 -11.73
N GLY A 225 11.30 -2.76 -12.67
CA GLY A 225 10.87 -4.16 -12.71
C GLY A 225 9.79 -4.51 -11.70
N GLU A 226 9.13 -3.51 -11.13
CA GLU A 226 8.13 -3.65 -10.10
C GLU A 226 6.70 -3.66 -10.69
N ALA A 227 5.78 -4.24 -9.93
CA ALA A 227 4.37 -4.30 -10.31
C ALA A 227 3.64 -2.97 -10.03
N PRO A 228 2.65 -2.57 -10.87
CA PRO A 228 1.96 -1.28 -10.78
C PRO A 228 1.30 -1.01 -9.42
N GLU A 229 0.89 -2.06 -8.71
CA GLU A 229 0.24 -1.97 -7.39
C GLU A 229 1.11 -1.28 -6.33
N LEU A 230 2.44 -1.23 -6.55
CA LEU A 230 3.34 -0.50 -5.67
C LEU A 230 2.97 0.99 -5.59
N ALA A 231 2.49 1.58 -6.69
CA ALA A 231 2.10 2.99 -6.71
C ALA A 231 1.02 3.33 -5.68
N ALA A 232 0.04 2.45 -5.50
CA ALA A 232 -1.02 2.66 -4.51
C ALA A 232 -0.49 2.59 -3.08
N ARG A 233 0.40 1.63 -2.79
CA ARG A 233 1.06 1.53 -1.47
C ARG A 233 1.86 2.80 -1.15
N LEU A 234 2.58 3.35 -2.13
CA LEU A 234 3.32 4.60 -1.98
C LEU A 234 2.39 5.80 -1.79
N ALA A 235 1.28 5.82 -2.53
CA ALA A 235 0.28 6.88 -2.42
C ALA A 235 -0.31 6.96 -1.01
N ASP A 236 -0.56 5.83 -0.36
CA ASP A 236 -1.07 5.81 1.02
C ASP A 236 -0.06 6.36 2.03
N VAL A 237 1.21 5.99 1.90
CA VAL A 237 2.26 6.51 2.78
C VAL A 237 2.46 8.02 2.62
N LEU A 238 2.39 8.50 1.38
CA LEU A 238 2.64 9.90 1.02
C LEU A 238 1.39 10.79 1.08
N ALA A 239 0.22 10.19 1.27
CA ALA A 239 -1.10 10.82 1.14
C ALA A 239 -1.27 12.16 1.86
N HIS A 240 -0.58 12.36 2.97
CA HIS A 240 -0.69 13.57 3.78
C HIS A 240 0.35 14.64 3.44
N ASP A 241 1.42 14.29 2.76
CA ASP A 241 2.54 15.19 2.51
C ASP A 241 2.77 15.49 1.03
N ILE A 242 2.47 14.56 0.12
CA ILE A 242 2.74 14.68 -1.32
C ILE A 242 1.54 14.17 -2.14
N ASP A 243 1.05 14.97 -3.06
CA ASP A 243 0.11 14.52 -4.08
C ASP A 243 0.87 13.94 -5.27
N LEU A 244 0.89 12.62 -5.37
CA LEU A 244 1.63 11.90 -6.40
C LEU A 244 1.13 12.18 -7.82
N GLN A 245 -0.07 12.72 -7.99
CA GLN A 245 -0.60 13.03 -9.32
C GLN A 245 -0.17 14.39 -9.84
N THR A 246 0.02 15.38 -8.95
CA THR A 246 0.21 16.77 -9.35
C THR A 246 1.54 17.37 -8.90
N GLU A 247 2.21 16.81 -7.89
CA GLU A 247 3.41 17.41 -7.31
C GLU A 247 4.72 16.73 -7.74
N LEU A 248 4.66 15.54 -8.31
CA LEU A 248 5.85 14.85 -8.81
C LEU A 248 6.44 15.56 -10.04
N ARG A 249 7.76 15.60 -10.11
CA ARG A 249 8.53 16.18 -11.22
C ARG A 249 9.61 15.23 -11.72
N ALA A 250 10.08 15.46 -12.93
CA ALA A 250 11.24 14.75 -13.47
C ALA A 250 12.45 14.92 -12.56
N GLY A 251 13.16 13.83 -12.33
CA GLY A 251 14.31 13.78 -11.43
C GLY A 251 13.99 13.55 -9.95
N ASP A 252 12.72 13.51 -9.57
CA ASP A 252 12.33 13.10 -8.22
C ASP A 252 12.73 11.64 -7.97
N ARG A 253 13.14 11.34 -6.75
CA ARG A 253 13.63 10.03 -6.34
C ARG A 253 12.87 9.51 -5.14
N LEU A 254 12.53 8.23 -5.20
CA LEU A 254 11.99 7.49 -4.09
C LEU A 254 12.86 6.26 -3.84
N ARG A 255 13.20 6.03 -2.56
CA ARG A 255 13.77 4.77 -2.10
C ARG A 255 12.78 4.14 -1.15
N VAL A 256 12.41 2.91 -1.41
CA VAL A 256 11.32 2.21 -0.73
C VAL A 256 11.83 0.89 -0.18
N VAL A 257 11.54 0.60 1.08
CA VAL A 257 11.71 -0.73 1.65
C VAL A 257 10.31 -1.32 1.85
N VAL A 258 10.03 -2.41 1.14
CA VAL A 258 8.69 -2.99 1.06
C VAL A 258 8.73 -4.50 1.19
N GLU A 259 7.71 -5.05 1.84
CA GLU A 259 7.47 -6.48 1.87
C GLU A 259 6.89 -6.95 0.54
N LYS A 260 7.46 -8.00 -0.02
CA LYS A 260 6.91 -8.74 -1.16
C LYS A 260 6.41 -10.09 -0.65
N ARG A 261 5.13 -10.35 -0.82
CA ARG A 261 4.55 -11.66 -0.52
C ARG A 261 4.68 -12.54 -1.74
N LEU A 262 5.30 -13.68 -1.55
CA LEU A 262 5.57 -14.66 -2.60
C LEU A 262 4.65 -15.87 -2.39
N LEU A 263 4.27 -16.51 -3.50
CA LEU A 263 3.66 -17.83 -3.53
C LEU A 263 4.63 -18.76 -4.24
N GLY A 264 5.29 -19.64 -3.47
CA GLY A 264 6.48 -20.31 -3.92
C GLY A 264 7.61 -19.30 -4.12
N ASP A 265 8.16 -19.25 -5.33
CA ASP A 265 9.20 -18.31 -5.77
C ASP A 265 8.66 -17.11 -6.57
N ARG A 266 7.33 -17.01 -6.72
CA ARG A 266 6.69 -15.99 -7.56
C ARG A 266 6.10 -14.85 -6.74
N PHE A 267 6.27 -13.63 -7.23
CA PHE A 267 5.61 -12.45 -6.67
C PHE A 267 4.09 -12.61 -6.74
N HIS A 268 3.43 -12.38 -5.61
CA HIS A 268 1.96 -12.43 -5.50
C HIS A 268 1.37 -11.04 -5.25
N ARG A 269 1.88 -10.31 -4.25
CA ARG A 269 1.44 -8.95 -3.91
C ARG A 269 2.46 -8.24 -3.03
N TYR A 270 2.35 -6.93 -2.94
CA TYR A 270 3.08 -6.20 -1.91
C TYR A 270 2.40 -6.38 -0.55
N GLY A 271 3.20 -6.49 0.49
CA GLY A 271 2.81 -6.33 1.87
C GLY A 271 2.92 -4.87 2.30
N GLU A 272 3.49 -4.66 3.47
CA GLU A 272 3.66 -3.34 4.06
C GLU A 272 4.85 -2.59 3.46
N VAL A 273 4.70 -1.29 3.27
CA VAL A 273 5.85 -0.40 3.07
C VAL A 273 6.49 -0.17 4.43
N LEU A 274 7.63 -0.77 4.67
CA LEU A 274 8.33 -0.64 5.96
C LEU A 274 8.97 0.72 6.12
N GLY A 275 9.44 1.28 5.02
CA GLY A 275 9.97 2.63 5.00
C GLY A 275 10.07 3.21 3.60
N LEU A 276 10.05 4.54 3.54
CA LEU A 276 10.13 5.28 2.30
C LEU A 276 10.94 6.55 2.52
N ARG A 277 11.79 6.88 1.54
CA ARG A 277 12.44 8.19 1.43
C ARG A 277 12.08 8.80 0.08
N TYR A 278 11.54 9.99 0.10
CA TYR A 278 11.33 10.83 -1.07
C TYR A 278 12.30 12.00 -1.04
N ALA A 279 12.85 12.35 -2.20
CA ALA A 279 13.63 13.56 -2.40
C ALA A 279 13.35 14.12 -3.80
N GLY A 280 12.76 15.30 -3.88
CA GLY A 280 12.34 15.89 -5.14
C GLY A 280 11.77 17.28 -5.00
N ALA A 281 11.02 17.72 -6.01
CA ALA A 281 10.47 19.07 -6.10
C ALA A 281 9.50 19.41 -4.95
N ALA A 282 8.74 18.43 -4.45
CA ALA A 282 7.85 18.62 -3.30
C ALA A 282 8.60 18.65 -1.96
N GLY A 283 9.94 18.52 -1.96
CA GLY A 283 10.77 18.56 -0.76
C GLY A 283 11.47 17.25 -0.45
N LYS A 284 11.67 16.98 0.84
CA LYS A 284 12.27 15.74 1.35
C LYS A 284 11.37 15.16 2.42
N LEU A 285 11.11 13.87 2.35
CA LEU A 285 10.32 13.13 3.33
C LEU A 285 10.97 11.78 3.59
N THR A 286 11.01 11.38 4.86
CA THR A 286 11.34 10.00 5.24
C THR A 286 10.21 9.49 6.13
N ALA A 287 9.64 8.37 5.75
CA ALA A 287 8.58 7.67 6.47
C ALA A 287 9.12 6.33 6.97
N ILE A 288 8.92 6.03 8.22
CA ILE A 288 9.33 4.78 8.87
C ILE A 288 8.09 4.20 9.55
N ARG A 289 7.71 2.99 9.15
CA ARG A 289 6.60 2.25 9.75
C ARG A 289 7.03 1.72 11.11
N TYR A 290 6.27 2.01 12.15
CA TYR A 290 6.58 1.61 13.50
C TYR A 290 5.32 1.38 14.34
N GLN A 291 5.40 0.45 15.26
CA GLN A 291 4.37 0.19 16.26
C GLN A 291 4.95 0.48 17.65
N PRO A 292 4.53 1.57 18.30
CA PRO A 292 4.87 1.80 19.71
C PRO A 292 4.32 0.69 20.62
N GLU A 293 4.92 0.46 21.80
CA GLU A 293 4.43 -0.54 22.76
C GLU A 293 2.95 -0.34 23.13
N ARG A 294 2.53 0.90 23.23
CA ARG A 294 1.15 1.29 23.49
C ARG A 294 0.70 2.18 22.35
N GLY A 295 0.14 1.59 21.31
CA GLY A 295 -0.31 2.35 20.15
C GLY A 295 -0.59 1.49 18.94
N VAL A 296 -1.13 2.14 17.92
CA VAL A 296 -1.36 1.55 16.61
C VAL A 296 -0.12 1.69 15.76
N VAL A 297 0.00 0.82 14.77
CA VAL A 297 1.03 0.94 13.73
C VAL A 297 0.80 2.24 12.97
N ALA A 298 1.85 3.05 12.82
CA ALA A 298 1.80 4.29 12.06
C ALA A 298 3.15 4.58 11.37
N TYR A 299 3.17 5.58 10.52
CA TYR A 299 4.41 6.10 9.93
C TYR A 299 4.90 7.29 10.72
N TYR A 300 6.20 7.30 10.97
CA TYR A 300 6.90 8.36 11.70
C TYR A 300 8.06 8.93 10.88
N THR A 301 8.36 10.20 11.10
CA THR A 301 9.62 10.78 10.62
C THR A 301 10.81 10.19 11.38
N PRO A 302 12.05 10.36 10.93
CA PRO A 302 13.22 9.95 11.71
C PRO A 302 13.30 10.56 13.11
N GLU A 303 12.67 11.71 13.33
CA GLU A 303 12.60 12.40 14.62
C GLU A 303 11.46 11.90 15.50
N GLY A 304 10.69 10.89 15.06
CA GLY A 304 9.58 10.32 15.81
C GLY A 304 8.27 11.12 15.73
N LEU A 305 8.13 12.01 14.75
CA LEU A 305 6.87 12.73 14.53
C LEU A 305 5.95 11.88 13.66
N PRO A 306 4.64 11.72 14.00
CA PRO A 306 3.71 11.01 13.15
C PRO A 306 3.55 11.69 11.79
N LEU A 307 3.45 10.91 10.70
CA LEU A 307 3.20 11.44 9.36
C LEU A 307 1.75 11.80 9.15
N ALA A 308 0.83 11.05 9.75
CA ALA A 308 -0.60 11.28 9.58
C ALA A 308 -0.97 12.73 9.91
N ARG A 309 -1.82 13.33 9.09
CA ARG A 309 -2.39 14.66 9.29
C ARG A 309 -3.90 14.59 9.29
N ALA A 310 -4.55 15.64 9.74
CA ALA A 310 -6.00 15.71 9.83
C ALA A 310 -6.71 15.46 8.48
N LEU A 311 -6.07 15.82 7.39
CA LEU A 311 -6.59 15.60 6.04
C LEU A 311 -5.50 15.08 5.09
N ARG A 312 -5.88 14.23 4.15
CA ARG A 312 -5.05 13.84 2.99
C ARG A 312 -4.93 15.05 2.04
N ARG A 313 -3.84 15.09 1.28
CA ARG A 313 -3.59 16.19 0.32
C ARG A 313 -4.47 16.13 -0.93
N SER A 314 -4.94 14.95 -1.30
CA SER A 314 -5.75 14.75 -2.50
C SER A 314 -7.00 13.95 -2.19
N PRO A 315 -8.17 14.36 -2.72
CA PRO A 315 -9.41 13.58 -2.68
C PRO A 315 -9.42 12.44 -3.70
N LEU A 316 -8.35 12.25 -4.45
CA LEU A 316 -8.24 11.29 -5.53
C LEU A 316 -7.26 10.18 -5.15
N ALA A 317 -7.66 8.93 -5.36
CA ALA A 317 -6.70 7.83 -5.32
C ALA A 317 -5.68 7.99 -6.47
N TYR A 318 -4.46 7.51 -6.25
CA TYR A 318 -3.48 7.49 -7.33
C TYR A 318 -3.98 6.59 -8.47
N HIS A 319 -3.93 7.10 -9.69
CA HIS A 319 -4.15 6.35 -10.92
C HIS A 319 -3.22 6.89 -12.00
N ALA A 320 -2.81 6.03 -12.92
CA ALA A 320 -1.95 6.48 -14.03
C ALA A 320 -2.77 7.36 -14.97
N ILE A 321 -2.17 8.46 -15.41
CA ILE A 321 -2.77 9.44 -16.29
C ILE A 321 -1.84 9.63 -17.47
N ALA A 322 -2.40 9.74 -18.66
CA ALA A 322 -1.62 10.00 -19.86
C ALA A 322 -0.76 11.27 -19.71
N ALA A 323 0.49 11.19 -20.18
CA ALA A 323 1.48 12.24 -19.96
C ALA A 323 1.09 13.62 -20.49
N ASP A 324 0.33 13.65 -21.60
CA ASP A 324 -0.21 14.85 -22.23
C ASP A 324 -1.36 15.50 -21.45
N ALA A 325 -2.07 14.73 -20.63
CA ALA A 325 -3.16 15.23 -19.80
C ALA A 325 -2.69 15.87 -18.47
N ARG A 326 -1.42 15.68 -18.06
CA ARG A 326 -0.94 16.08 -16.72
C ARG A 326 -1.01 17.58 -16.45
N GLY A 327 -0.69 18.41 -17.42
CA GLY A 327 -0.79 19.87 -17.29
C GLY A 327 -2.21 20.39 -17.04
N LEU A 328 -3.23 19.55 -17.25
CA LEU A 328 -4.65 19.88 -17.00
C LEU A 328 -5.14 19.41 -15.64
N LEU A 329 -4.28 18.74 -14.86
CA LEU A 329 -4.68 18.05 -13.62
C LEU A 329 -4.61 18.93 -12.38
N ASP A 330 -3.91 20.06 -12.45
CA ASP A 330 -3.86 20.98 -11.32
C ASP A 330 -5.26 21.48 -11.00
N PRO A 331 -5.71 21.35 -9.74
CA PRO A 331 -7.02 21.84 -9.37
C PRO A 331 -7.07 23.36 -9.42
N THR A 332 -8.23 23.88 -9.80
CA THR A 332 -8.51 25.33 -9.82
C THR A 332 -9.50 25.68 -8.72
N ILE A 333 -9.31 26.84 -8.07
CA ILE A 333 -10.31 27.38 -7.15
C ILE A 333 -11.42 28.04 -7.94
N GLU A 334 -12.65 27.67 -7.65
CA GLU A 334 -13.85 28.23 -8.22
C GLU A 334 -14.87 28.61 -7.14
N VAL A 335 -15.51 29.75 -7.30
CA VAL A 335 -16.64 30.16 -6.46
C VAL A 335 -17.93 29.93 -7.25
N VAL A 336 -18.75 28.99 -6.80
CA VAL A 336 -20.03 28.68 -7.42
C VAL A 336 -21.14 28.95 -6.41
N THR A 337 -22.10 29.80 -6.74
CA THR A 337 -23.21 30.21 -5.85
C THR A 337 -22.74 30.68 -4.45
N GLY A 338 -21.61 31.41 -4.39
CA GLY A 338 -21.02 31.91 -3.16
C GLY A 338 -20.21 30.89 -2.37
N ARG A 339 -20.08 29.64 -2.86
CA ARG A 339 -19.36 28.57 -2.20
C ARG A 339 -17.99 28.37 -2.84
N LEU A 340 -16.95 28.44 -2.03
CA LEU A 340 -15.58 28.21 -2.45
C LEU A 340 -15.34 26.70 -2.59
N GLY A 341 -14.73 26.27 -3.68
CA GLY A 341 -14.39 24.89 -3.91
C GLY A 341 -13.21 24.70 -4.83
N ALA A 342 -12.52 23.57 -4.73
CA ALA A 342 -11.50 23.15 -5.68
C ALA A 342 -12.12 22.26 -6.76
N MET A 343 -11.81 22.57 -8.01
CA MET A 343 -12.25 21.82 -9.17
C MET A 343 -11.09 21.00 -9.73
N TYR A 344 -11.23 19.69 -9.70
CA TYR A 344 -10.28 18.73 -10.27
C TYR A 344 -10.82 18.25 -11.62
N ARG A 345 -10.14 18.56 -12.71
CA ARG A 345 -10.45 17.99 -14.03
C ARG A 345 -9.93 16.56 -14.07
N ARG A 346 -10.84 15.62 -14.23
CA ARG A 346 -10.51 14.19 -14.23
C ARG A 346 -11.40 13.45 -15.21
N PRO A 347 -10.91 12.38 -15.87
CA PRO A 347 -11.76 11.53 -16.67
C PRO A 347 -12.88 10.92 -15.81
N GLU A 348 -14.02 10.66 -16.44
CA GLU A 348 -15.10 9.92 -15.80
C GLU A 348 -14.58 8.57 -15.24
N GLY A 349 -14.99 8.25 -14.02
CA GLY A 349 -14.56 7.05 -13.33
C GLY A 349 -13.27 7.19 -12.52
N ALA A 350 -12.62 8.37 -12.48
CA ALA A 350 -11.48 8.56 -11.60
C ALA A 350 -11.86 8.32 -10.14
N PRO A 351 -11.09 7.48 -9.40
CA PRO A 351 -11.46 7.08 -8.04
C PRO A 351 -11.36 8.26 -7.05
N VAL A 352 -12.44 8.48 -6.30
CA VAL A 352 -12.54 9.52 -5.26
C VAL A 352 -12.47 8.89 -3.89
N VAL A 353 -11.57 9.40 -3.02
CA VAL A 353 -11.35 8.89 -1.67
C VAL A 353 -11.69 9.91 -0.61
N ALA A 354 -12.10 9.42 0.58
CA ALA A 354 -12.33 10.28 1.72
C ALA A 354 -11.02 10.94 2.19
N LEU A 355 -11.05 12.26 2.44
CA LEU A 355 -9.89 13.03 2.87
C LEU A 355 -9.46 12.72 4.31
N ALA A 356 -10.36 12.23 5.15
CA ALA A 356 -10.11 11.83 6.53
C ALA A 356 -11.16 10.82 7.01
N ASP A 357 -10.95 10.25 8.19
CA ASP A 357 -12.00 9.51 8.91
C ASP A 357 -13.21 10.41 9.11
N GLY A 358 -14.42 9.88 9.00
CA GLY A 358 -15.61 10.70 9.17
C GLY A 358 -16.91 9.90 9.15
N VAL A 359 -18.01 10.65 9.14
CA VAL A 359 -19.36 10.10 9.11
C VAL A 359 -20.13 10.72 7.97
N VAL A 360 -20.76 9.89 7.17
CA VAL A 360 -21.60 10.34 6.04
C VAL A 360 -22.76 11.16 6.58
N ARG A 361 -22.88 12.39 6.11
CA ARG A 361 -23.99 13.29 6.38
C ARG A 361 -25.09 13.15 5.33
N ARG A 362 -24.68 13.07 4.05
CA ARG A 362 -25.58 13.06 2.91
C ARG A 362 -24.91 12.37 1.72
N ALA A 363 -25.67 11.60 0.97
CA ALA A 363 -25.21 10.89 -0.24
C ALA A 363 -26.34 10.81 -1.25
N GLU A 364 -26.55 11.92 -2.01
CA GLU A 364 -27.69 12.07 -2.92
C GLU A 364 -27.42 13.15 -3.98
N PRO A 365 -28.20 13.27 -5.04
CA PRO A 365 -28.13 14.40 -5.96
C PRO A 365 -28.50 15.72 -5.26
N ILE A 366 -27.66 16.75 -5.42
CA ILE A 366 -27.81 18.07 -4.80
C ILE A 366 -27.87 19.15 -5.90
N GLY A 367 -29.03 19.39 -6.47
CA GLY A 367 -29.23 20.46 -7.47
C GLY A 367 -28.15 20.49 -8.56
N ASP A 368 -27.55 21.67 -8.81
CA ASP A 368 -26.49 21.86 -9.80
C ASP A 368 -25.20 21.08 -9.49
N ALA A 369 -24.97 20.69 -8.23
CA ALA A 369 -23.80 19.90 -7.83
C ALA A 369 -23.87 18.43 -8.28
N GLY A 370 -25.04 17.97 -8.74
CA GLY A 370 -25.24 16.59 -9.17
C GLY A 370 -25.10 15.60 -8.03
N LEU A 371 -24.75 14.36 -8.34
CA LEU A 371 -24.53 13.33 -7.33
C LEU A 371 -23.38 13.75 -6.43
N SER A 372 -23.69 13.86 -5.14
CA SER A 372 -22.78 14.43 -4.14
C SER A 372 -22.74 13.58 -2.89
N LEU A 373 -21.59 13.59 -2.23
CA LEU A 373 -21.36 12.98 -0.93
C LEU A 373 -20.84 14.05 0.04
N GLU A 374 -21.47 14.17 1.20
CA GLU A 374 -21.02 15.02 2.31
C GLU A 374 -20.57 14.15 3.47
N ILE A 375 -19.36 14.39 3.96
CA ILE A 375 -18.76 13.70 5.10
C ILE A 375 -18.42 14.73 6.17
N VAL A 376 -18.82 14.45 7.41
CA VAL A 376 -18.41 15.22 8.58
C VAL A 376 -17.18 14.55 9.19
N HIS A 377 -16.09 15.27 9.24
CA HIS A 377 -14.83 14.85 9.80
C HIS A 377 -14.64 15.34 11.24
N PRO A 378 -13.68 14.79 12.00
CA PRO A 378 -13.34 15.28 13.33
C PRO A 378 -13.09 16.80 13.35
N GLY A 379 -13.50 17.45 14.42
CA GLY A 379 -13.43 18.92 14.55
C GLY A 379 -14.52 19.70 13.80
N GLY A 380 -15.59 19.00 13.33
CA GLY A 380 -16.74 19.63 12.69
C GLY A 380 -16.46 20.12 11.25
N LEU A 381 -15.41 19.62 10.64
CA LEU A 381 -15.08 19.91 9.24
C LEU A 381 -16.00 19.10 8.34
N VAL A 382 -16.66 19.75 7.41
CA VAL A 382 -17.52 19.09 6.41
C VAL A 382 -16.83 19.16 5.05
N VAL A 383 -16.75 18.02 4.37
CA VAL A 383 -16.26 17.92 2.99
C VAL A 383 -17.36 17.41 2.09
N ARG A 384 -17.61 18.14 0.99
CA ARG A 384 -18.51 17.71 -0.07
C ARG A 384 -17.73 17.36 -1.32
N TYR A 385 -18.02 16.19 -1.86
CA TYR A 385 -17.55 15.69 -3.15
C TYR A 385 -18.72 15.77 -4.14
N SER A 386 -18.58 16.48 -5.23
CA SER A 386 -19.68 16.78 -6.18
C SER A 386 -19.35 16.36 -7.61
N HIS A 387 -20.36 16.26 -8.46
CA HIS A 387 -20.32 15.79 -9.85
C HIS A 387 -19.89 14.33 -9.99
N LEU A 388 -20.17 13.50 -8.98
CA LEU A 388 -19.82 12.08 -9.01
C LEU A 388 -20.60 11.34 -10.09
N ALA A 389 -19.96 10.39 -10.78
CA ALA A 389 -20.62 9.45 -11.67
C ALA A 389 -21.44 8.44 -10.89
N ARG A 390 -20.86 7.93 -9.81
CA ARG A 390 -21.53 7.02 -8.85
C ARG A 390 -20.85 7.05 -7.49
N LEU A 391 -21.59 6.63 -6.48
CA LEU A 391 -21.07 6.35 -5.15
C LEU A 391 -20.52 4.92 -5.11
N VAL A 392 -19.50 4.67 -4.27
CA VAL A 392 -18.92 3.35 -4.04
C VAL A 392 -18.97 3.07 -2.55
N GLY A 393 -19.54 1.94 -2.18
CA GLY A 393 -19.72 1.54 -0.78
C GLY A 393 -21.09 1.92 -0.21
N ALA A 394 -21.28 1.66 1.09
CA ALA A 394 -22.51 1.98 1.81
C ALA A 394 -22.44 3.43 2.34
N HIS A 395 -23.25 4.31 1.79
CA HIS A 395 -23.25 5.72 2.14
C HIS A 395 -24.57 6.21 2.73
N ALA A 396 -25.27 5.35 3.46
CA ALA A 396 -26.40 5.81 4.26
C ALA A 396 -25.94 6.87 5.27
N PRO A 397 -26.76 7.88 5.60
CA PRO A 397 -26.44 8.82 6.69
C PRO A 397 -26.03 8.08 7.96
N ALA A 398 -25.07 8.61 8.67
CA ALA A 398 -24.41 8.03 9.86
C ALA A 398 -23.48 6.82 9.60
N THR A 399 -23.25 6.42 8.34
CA THR A 399 -22.20 5.44 8.02
C THR A 399 -20.82 6.05 8.24
N THR A 400 -19.91 5.30 8.88
CA THR A 400 -18.52 5.71 9.06
C THR A 400 -17.71 5.42 7.80
N VAL A 401 -16.81 6.31 7.47
CA VAL A 401 -15.80 6.14 6.40
C VAL A 401 -14.41 6.39 6.96
N ARG A 402 -13.40 5.74 6.39
CA ARG A 402 -12.00 5.91 6.79
C ARG A 402 -11.25 6.81 5.80
N ALA A 403 -10.22 7.47 6.27
CA ALA A 403 -9.29 8.21 5.41
C ALA A 403 -8.75 7.33 4.29
N GLY A 404 -8.86 7.78 3.03
CA GLY A 404 -8.43 7.01 1.87
C GLY A 404 -9.41 5.95 1.38
N GLU A 405 -10.53 5.73 2.06
CA GLU A 405 -11.59 4.84 1.59
C GLU A 405 -12.19 5.35 0.27
N LEU A 406 -12.36 4.45 -0.69
CA LEU A 406 -13.01 4.76 -1.97
C LEU A 406 -14.48 5.05 -1.73
N VAL A 407 -14.90 6.29 -1.97
CA VAL A 407 -16.26 6.76 -1.69
C VAL A 407 -17.07 7.05 -2.93
N GLY A 408 -16.43 7.17 -4.08
CA GLY A 408 -17.13 7.42 -5.33
C GLY A 408 -16.20 7.47 -6.53
N LEU A 409 -16.78 7.68 -7.69
CA LEU A 409 -16.06 7.91 -8.94
C LEU A 409 -16.41 9.30 -9.46
N ALA A 410 -15.40 10.06 -9.90
CA ALA A 410 -15.60 11.35 -10.54
C ALA A 410 -16.41 11.22 -11.84
N GLY A 411 -17.19 12.24 -12.18
CA GLY A 411 -18.05 12.20 -13.37
C GLY A 411 -18.47 13.58 -13.84
N HIS A 412 -19.67 13.66 -14.38
CA HIS A 412 -20.23 14.89 -14.95
C HIS A 412 -21.71 15.10 -14.59
N THR A 413 -22.18 14.50 -13.47
CA THR A 413 -23.58 14.70 -13.03
C THR A 413 -23.80 16.14 -12.58
N GLY A 414 -25.05 16.62 -12.70
CA GLY A 414 -25.42 17.99 -12.40
C GLY A 414 -25.03 18.97 -13.49
N LYS A 415 -24.75 20.24 -13.13
CA LYS A 415 -24.39 21.30 -14.07
C LYS A 415 -22.88 21.49 -14.10
N THR A 416 -22.22 20.86 -15.04
CA THR A 416 -20.76 20.94 -15.20
C THR A 416 -20.35 20.89 -16.67
N ALA A 417 -19.18 21.47 -16.98
CA ALA A 417 -18.61 21.46 -18.33
C ALA A 417 -17.61 20.32 -18.51
N GLY A 418 -18.10 19.07 -18.53
CA GLY A 418 -17.31 17.86 -18.69
C GLY A 418 -16.94 17.19 -17.38
N ASP A 419 -16.11 16.16 -17.47
CA ASP A 419 -15.74 15.30 -16.35
C ASP A 419 -14.88 16.02 -15.34
N ARG A 420 -15.32 16.05 -14.09
CA ARG A 420 -14.60 16.70 -13.00
C ARG A 420 -15.09 16.27 -11.64
N LEU A 421 -14.27 16.50 -10.63
CA LEU A 421 -14.64 16.43 -9.23
C LEU A 421 -14.58 17.84 -8.65
N ARG A 422 -15.63 18.28 -7.98
CA ARG A 422 -15.61 19.48 -7.16
C ARG A 422 -15.55 19.11 -5.70
N VAL A 423 -14.62 19.72 -4.95
CA VAL A 423 -14.47 19.53 -3.53
C VAL A 423 -14.67 20.85 -2.82
N GLU A 424 -15.60 20.88 -1.87
CA GLU A 424 -15.87 22.01 -0.99
C GLU A 424 -15.58 21.61 0.45
N ILE A 425 -14.96 22.49 1.22
CA ILE A 425 -14.65 22.26 2.61
C ILE A 425 -15.13 23.44 3.44
N TRP A 426 -15.88 23.17 4.50
CA TRP A 426 -16.37 24.23 5.39
C TRP A 426 -16.51 23.73 6.83
N ARG A 427 -16.65 24.67 7.75
CA ARG A 427 -17.10 24.44 9.12
C ARG A 427 -18.41 25.16 9.36
N GLU A 428 -19.28 24.61 10.18
CA GLU A 428 -20.46 25.31 10.66
C GLU A 428 -20.05 26.15 11.89
N GLN A 429 -20.14 27.46 11.78
CA GLN A 429 -19.87 28.42 12.85
C GLN A 429 -21.08 29.35 12.99
N ASP A 430 -21.62 29.41 14.19
CA ASP A 430 -22.77 30.32 14.53
C ASP A 430 -23.96 30.18 13.56
N GLY A 431 -24.21 28.97 13.05
CA GLY A 431 -25.30 28.68 12.11
C GLY A 431 -25.00 29.08 10.65
N ALA A 432 -23.78 29.51 10.35
CA ALA A 432 -23.31 29.81 9.01
C ALA A 432 -22.20 28.85 8.55
N GLU A 433 -22.12 28.60 7.24
CA GLU A 433 -21.06 27.81 6.62
C GLU A 433 -19.82 28.70 6.36
N ALA A 434 -18.74 28.47 7.09
CA ALA A 434 -17.46 29.13 6.88
C ALA A 434 -16.60 28.26 5.93
N PHE A 435 -16.52 28.64 4.64
CA PHE A 435 -15.76 27.93 3.61
C PHE A 435 -14.27 28.09 3.81
N LEU A 436 -13.55 26.99 3.67
CA LEU A 436 -12.10 26.94 3.66
C LEU A 436 -11.62 26.68 2.22
N ASP A 437 -10.45 27.24 1.89
CA ASP A 437 -9.82 26.96 0.61
C ASP A 437 -9.29 25.51 0.59
N PRO A 438 -9.86 24.62 -0.26
CA PRO A 438 -9.41 23.23 -0.30
C PRO A 438 -7.96 23.08 -0.76
N LEU A 439 -7.38 24.05 -1.45
CA LEU A 439 -5.99 24.02 -1.89
C LEU A 439 -5.02 24.45 -0.78
N MET A 440 -5.47 25.16 0.24
CA MET A 440 -4.66 25.45 1.43
C MET A 440 -4.28 24.18 2.20
N ILE A 441 -5.07 23.12 2.08
CA ILE A 441 -4.72 21.78 2.59
C ILE A 441 -3.47 21.25 1.90
N ARG A 442 -3.23 21.67 0.65
CA ARG A 442 -2.07 21.30 -0.15
C ARG A 442 -0.87 22.24 0.03
N ALA A 443 -1.06 23.41 0.64
CA ALA A 443 0.02 24.39 0.81
C ALA A 443 1.16 23.81 1.65
N LEU A 444 2.38 23.96 1.15
CA LEU A 444 3.59 23.69 1.91
C LEU A 444 3.86 24.84 2.86
N GLY A 445 4.13 24.56 4.14
CA GLY A 445 4.41 25.59 5.14
C GLY A 445 3.37 25.64 6.24
N ASP A 446 3.17 26.80 6.84
CA ASP A 446 2.35 26.99 8.06
C ASP A 446 0.85 26.66 7.90
N GLY A 447 0.39 26.44 6.65
CA GLY A 447 -1.00 26.06 6.34
C GLY A 447 -1.26 24.55 6.27
N ARG A 448 -0.29 23.68 6.58
CA ARG A 448 -0.53 22.23 6.59
C ARG A 448 -1.44 21.85 7.76
N PRO A 449 -2.40 20.92 7.54
CA PRO A 449 -3.17 20.34 8.63
C PRO A 449 -2.28 19.81 9.76
N GLU A 450 -2.74 19.92 10.99
CA GLU A 450 -2.02 19.40 12.14
C GLU A 450 -1.74 17.91 11.99
N ARG A 451 -0.62 17.46 12.55
CA ARG A 451 -0.29 16.05 12.65
C ARG A 451 -1.27 15.38 13.62
N VAL A 452 -1.71 14.19 13.26
CA VAL A 452 -2.59 13.36 14.09
C VAL A 452 -1.75 12.26 14.73
N GLY A 453 -1.87 12.15 16.07
CA GLY A 453 -1.11 11.21 16.87
C GLY A 453 -0.02 11.89 17.70
N ASP A 454 0.45 11.18 18.71
CA ASP A 454 1.46 11.68 19.63
C ASP A 454 2.88 11.49 19.07
N PRO A 455 3.75 12.51 19.15
CA PRO A 455 5.17 12.36 18.89
C PRO A 455 5.79 11.33 19.84
N LEU A 456 6.71 10.51 19.30
CA LEU A 456 7.51 9.62 20.13
C LEU A 456 8.49 10.45 20.95
N GLY A 457 8.49 10.27 22.28
CA GLY A 457 9.39 10.98 23.19
C GLY A 457 10.08 10.04 24.17
N GLY A 458 11.16 10.52 24.78
CA GLY A 458 11.88 9.80 25.84
C GLY A 458 12.26 8.39 25.45
N ALA A 459 11.88 7.41 26.29
CA ALA A 459 12.21 5.99 26.07
C ALA A 459 11.59 5.42 24.78
N ALA A 460 10.40 5.90 24.37
CA ALA A 460 9.75 5.45 23.14
C ALA A 460 10.53 5.87 21.90
N LEU A 461 11.04 7.09 21.88
CA LEU A 461 11.91 7.56 20.78
C LEU A 461 13.23 6.78 20.73
N ALA A 462 13.89 6.57 21.86
CA ALA A 462 15.14 5.80 21.92
C ALA A 462 14.94 4.36 21.40
N ARG A 463 13.81 3.72 21.75
CA ARG A 463 13.47 2.40 21.25
C ARG A 463 13.18 2.40 19.75
N PHE A 464 12.39 3.37 19.28
CA PHE A 464 12.15 3.57 17.84
C PHE A 464 13.46 3.74 17.06
N GLU A 465 14.41 4.51 17.58
CA GLU A 465 15.72 4.70 16.95
C GLU A 465 16.51 3.40 16.85
N GLN A 466 16.48 2.60 17.91
CA GLN A 466 17.14 1.29 17.94
C GLN A 466 16.49 0.31 16.98
N ASP A 467 15.16 0.15 17.03
CA ASP A 467 14.40 -0.82 16.23
C ASP A 467 14.44 -0.48 14.75
N SER A 468 14.41 0.81 14.41
CA SER A 468 14.45 1.29 13.02
C SER A 468 15.86 1.44 12.44
N ALA A 469 16.92 1.14 13.18
CA ALA A 469 18.31 1.41 12.76
C ALA A 469 18.71 0.73 11.45
N VAL A 470 18.23 -0.50 11.20
CA VAL A 470 18.49 -1.23 9.95
C VAL A 470 17.74 -0.56 8.79
N LEU A 471 16.47 -0.25 8.99
CA LEU A 471 15.61 0.40 8.00
C LEU A 471 16.13 1.80 7.64
N ARG A 472 16.55 2.59 8.63
CA ARG A 472 17.16 3.91 8.40
C ARG A 472 18.45 3.83 7.55
N ARG A 473 19.23 2.75 7.69
CA ARG A 473 20.41 2.52 6.85
C ARG A 473 20.01 2.15 5.43
N ALA A 474 19.01 1.31 5.25
CA ALA A 474 18.50 0.93 3.94
C ALA A 474 17.91 2.13 3.17
N LEU A 475 17.38 3.14 3.87
CA LEU A 475 16.79 4.35 3.29
C LEU A 475 17.80 5.48 2.98
N ARG A 476 19.07 5.33 3.33
CA ARG A 476 20.12 6.31 3.02
C ARG A 476 20.55 6.22 1.57
#